data_6f794b99a602a4723ed01a13cff234c4
#
_entry.id   6f794b99a602a4723ed01a13cff234c4
#
_cell.length_a   1.000
_cell.length_b   1.000
_cell.length_c   1.000
_cell.angle_alpha   90.00
_cell.angle_beta   90.00
_cell.angle_gamma   90.00
#
_symmetry.space_group_name_H-M   'P 1'
#
loop_
_entity.id
_entity.type
_entity.pdbx_description
1 polymer ?
#
loop_
_entity_poly.entity_id
_entity_poly.type
_entity_poly.pdbx_seq_one_letter_code
_entity_poly.pdbx_strand_id
1 'polypeptide(L)'
;MTLHHSPYLLYSDGKGNIFEDRSLYATGRSGWDAVPVPDDEWIELPDGGSLYELPGRRGIGIDVKSGEMRLCEKGWAVAAFIPPAHTGFYLAAYESEKNAPVLPLFCYTAAGWYNNKFFVPAIRIEKDIRQECSGYDAEKIKTGAIHLLKAYPHNRLVNHLMNNCCMTYHCPAARNFALGRWECPVPVSPACNANCIGCISLQPDEEPIVSTQDRLSFKPTAEEIVEFTVPHLETAPYPIISFGQGCEGEPLLMWETIRDAIIEIRKHTQKGSININTNGSDPRAVKALCEAGLNSIRVSTNSARREIYMPYYRPNNYEFEDIIESLKIVNHYGGWTSINYFVFPGMTDSMAEYEAVRKLIKKTGLKMIQWRNFNIDPDWYLGKIGIADTGACMGIKQMMQLIREEFPELKFGYFNPSMERIKGNFESDFAHY
;
A
#
# COMPACT_ATOMS: atom_id res chain seq x y z
N MET A 1 6.78 -20.83 -14.27
CA MET A 1 6.15 -22.15 -14.38
C MET A 1 5.01 -22.00 -15.37
N THR A 2 4.99 -22.77 -16.45
CA THR A 2 3.89 -22.69 -17.42
C THR A 2 2.76 -23.57 -16.90
N LEU A 3 1.57 -23.00 -16.70
CA LEU A 3 0.36 -23.76 -16.36
C LEU A 3 -0.14 -24.51 -17.60
N HIS A 4 -0.64 -25.73 -17.43
CA HIS A 4 -1.30 -26.48 -18.52
C HIS A 4 -2.76 -26.06 -18.70
N HIS A 5 -3.36 -25.43 -17.69
CA HIS A 5 -4.68 -24.82 -17.68
C HIS A 5 -4.76 -23.84 -16.51
N SER A 6 -5.72 -22.93 -16.55
CA SER A 6 -5.99 -21.99 -15.46
C SER A 6 -6.30 -22.73 -14.14
N PRO A 7 -5.92 -22.16 -12.96
CA PRO A 7 -6.28 -22.72 -11.67
C PRO A 7 -7.79 -22.91 -11.49
N TYR A 8 -8.19 -23.94 -10.73
CA TYR A 8 -9.58 -24.15 -10.37
C TYR A 8 -10.09 -23.08 -9.39
N LEU A 9 -11.35 -22.72 -9.51
CA LEU A 9 -12.01 -21.77 -8.61
C LEU A 9 -12.05 -22.29 -7.18
N LEU A 10 -11.79 -21.38 -6.23
CA LEU A 10 -11.92 -21.65 -4.80
C LEU A 10 -13.28 -21.19 -4.28
N TYR A 11 -13.85 -21.97 -3.35
CA TYR A 11 -15.05 -21.59 -2.61
C TYR A 11 -14.91 -21.96 -1.12
N SER A 12 -15.69 -21.29 -0.26
CA SER A 12 -15.79 -21.59 1.17
C SER A 12 -17.16 -22.13 1.53
N ASP A 13 -17.20 -23.01 2.53
CA ASP A 13 -18.44 -23.52 3.12
C ASP A 13 -19.09 -22.56 4.15
N GLY A 14 -18.55 -21.37 4.33
CA GLY A 14 -18.99 -20.37 5.32
C GLY A 14 -18.61 -20.72 6.76
N LYS A 15 -17.75 -21.71 6.97
CA LYS A 15 -17.24 -22.15 8.28
C LYS A 15 -15.71 -22.06 8.37
N GLY A 16 -15.09 -21.36 7.41
CA GLY A 16 -13.64 -21.20 7.34
C GLY A 16 -12.92 -22.32 6.56
N ASN A 17 -13.63 -23.32 6.02
CA ASN A 17 -13.00 -24.32 5.16
C ASN A 17 -13.05 -23.87 3.71
N ILE A 18 -11.94 -24.03 3.00
CA ILE A 18 -11.77 -23.65 1.58
C ILE A 18 -11.57 -24.90 0.73
N PHE A 19 -12.29 -24.97 -0.39
CA PHE A 19 -12.31 -26.07 -1.32
C PHE A 19 -12.11 -25.59 -2.75
N GLU A 20 -11.64 -26.47 -3.64
CA GLU A 20 -11.62 -26.25 -5.08
C GLU A 20 -12.92 -26.71 -5.76
N ASP A 21 -13.39 -25.96 -6.75
CA ASP A 21 -14.42 -26.40 -7.68
C ASP A 21 -13.80 -26.81 -9.03
N ARG A 22 -13.55 -28.10 -9.23
CA ARG A 22 -12.95 -28.63 -10.47
C ARG A 22 -13.82 -28.53 -11.70
N SER A 23 -15.06 -28.06 -11.56
CA SER A 23 -15.92 -27.76 -12.71
C SER A 23 -15.76 -26.34 -13.23
N LEU A 24 -15.02 -25.47 -12.49
CA LEU A 24 -14.81 -24.06 -12.80
C LEU A 24 -13.34 -23.70 -12.74
N TYR A 25 -12.83 -23.01 -13.76
CA TYR A 25 -11.57 -22.29 -13.66
C TYR A 25 -11.76 -20.94 -12.95
N ALA A 26 -10.77 -20.52 -12.20
CA ALA A 26 -10.78 -19.23 -11.52
C ALA A 26 -10.73 -18.07 -12.53
N THR A 27 -11.45 -17.00 -12.21
CA THR A 27 -11.47 -15.74 -12.94
C THR A 27 -10.97 -14.60 -12.09
N GLY A 28 -10.71 -13.46 -12.69
CA GLY A 28 -10.44 -12.21 -12.03
C GLY A 28 -11.56 -11.20 -12.21
N ARG A 29 -11.57 -10.17 -11.38
CA ARG A 29 -12.44 -9.00 -11.53
C ARG A 29 -11.61 -7.81 -11.99
N SER A 30 -12.10 -7.13 -13.02
CA SER A 30 -11.58 -5.86 -13.54
C SER A 30 -12.75 -4.86 -13.63
N GLY A 31 -12.71 -3.80 -12.81
CA GLY A 31 -13.85 -2.89 -12.68
C GLY A 31 -15.10 -3.59 -12.14
N TRP A 32 -16.17 -3.56 -12.93
CA TRP A 32 -17.43 -4.25 -12.65
C TRP A 32 -17.46 -5.70 -13.14
N ASP A 33 -16.57 -6.05 -14.07
CA ASP A 33 -16.69 -7.28 -14.86
C ASP A 33 -15.83 -8.42 -14.31
N ALA A 34 -16.35 -9.64 -14.36
CA ALA A 34 -15.56 -10.85 -14.28
C ALA A 34 -14.86 -11.08 -15.63
N VAL A 35 -13.57 -11.39 -15.59
CA VAL A 35 -12.74 -11.57 -16.78
C VAL A 35 -11.87 -12.82 -16.67
N PRO A 36 -11.54 -13.48 -17.78
CA PRO A 36 -10.50 -14.52 -17.78
C PRO A 36 -9.16 -13.93 -17.35
N VAL A 37 -8.38 -14.73 -16.62
CA VAL A 37 -7.01 -14.37 -16.25
C VAL A 37 -6.04 -15.12 -17.16
N PRO A 38 -5.12 -14.44 -17.86
CA PRO A 38 -4.10 -15.10 -18.68
C PRO A 38 -3.24 -16.09 -17.87
N ASP A 39 -2.91 -17.23 -18.46
CA ASP A 39 -2.18 -18.31 -17.77
C ASP A 39 -0.78 -17.87 -17.29
N ASP A 40 -0.14 -16.93 -17.97
CA ASP A 40 1.17 -16.38 -17.64
C ASP A 40 1.16 -15.28 -16.56
N GLU A 41 -0.01 -14.93 -16.04
CA GLU A 41 -0.18 -13.95 -14.96
C GLU A 41 -0.35 -14.59 -13.58
N TRP A 42 -0.52 -15.91 -13.52
CA TRP A 42 -0.62 -16.66 -12.29
C TRP A 42 0.77 -16.97 -11.70
N ILE A 43 0.95 -16.65 -10.43
CA ILE A 43 2.12 -17.10 -9.62
C ILE A 43 1.62 -17.92 -8.44
N GLU A 44 2.45 -18.78 -7.89
CA GLU A 44 2.18 -19.44 -6.62
C GLU A 44 1.96 -18.39 -5.54
N LEU A 45 0.97 -18.59 -4.65
CA LEU A 45 0.70 -17.67 -3.54
C LEU A 45 1.98 -17.49 -2.71
N PRO A 46 2.54 -16.27 -2.61
CA PRO A 46 3.79 -16.04 -1.92
C PRO A 46 3.70 -16.32 -0.42
N ASP A 47 4.83 -16.67 0.19
CA ASP A 47 4.95 -16.84 1.64
C ASP A 47 4.46 -15.59 2.39
N GLY A 48 3.61 -15.78 3.40
CA GLY A 48 2.92 -14.69 4.09
C GLY A 48 1.60 -14.28 3.46
N GLY A 49 1.24 -14.88 2.31
CA GLY A 49 -0.10 -14.80 1.76
C GLY A 49 -1.11 -15.61 2.59
N SER A 50 -2.37 -15.24 2.52
CA SER A 50 -3.47 -15.94 3.19
C SER A 50 -4.74 -15.90 2.36
N LEU A 51 -5.63 -16.86 2.58
CA LEU A 51 -6.93 -16.95 1.94
C LEU A 51 -8.04 -16.70 2.96
N TYR A 52 -9.15 -16.15 2.51
CA TYR A 52 -10.32 -15.93 3.34
C TYR A 52 -11.59 -15.88 2.49
N GLU A 53 -12.69 -16.20 3.14
CA GLU A 53 -14.02 -16.19 2.53
C GLU A 53 -14.59 -14.78 2.41
N LEU A 54 -15.45 -14.58 1.42
CA LEU A 54 -16.18 -13.33 1.19
C LEU A 54 -17.67 -13.56 1.48
N PRO A 55 -18.14 -13.28 2.71
CA PRO A 55 -19.50 -13.57 3.11
C PRO A 55 -20.56 -12.91 2.22
N GLY A 56 -21.60 -13.67 1.85
CA GLY A 56 -22.68 -13.21 0.99
C GLY A 56 -22.27 -12.95 -0.48
N ARG A 57 -21.17 -13.54 -0.92
CA ARG A 57 -20.67 -13.40 -2.31
C ARG A 57 -20.41 -14.76 -2.92
N ARG A 58 -20.92 -14.97 -4.15
CA ARG A 58 -20.69 -16.21 -4.89
C ARG A 58 -19.64 -16.00 -5.97
N GLY A 59 -18.61 -16.83 -5.97
CA GLY A 59 -17.52 -16.74 -6.95
C GLY A 59 -18.01 -16.97 -8.38
N ILE A 60 -17.43 -16.22 -9.32
CA ILE A 60 -17.64 -16.43 -10.75
C ILE A 60 -16.42 -17.19 -11.29
N GLY A 61 -16.67 -18.22 -12.10
CA GLY A 61 -15.64 -19.00 -12.77
C GLY A 61 -16.02 -19.34 -14.21
N ILE A 62 -15.06 -19.88 -14.97
CA ILE A 62 -15.30 -20.38 -16.33
C ILE A 62 -15.55 -21.88 -16.26
N ASP A 63 -16.70 -22.32 -16.77
CA ASP A 63 -17.04 -23.74 -16.84
C ASP A 63 -16.01 -24.49 -17.69
N VAL A 64 -15.44 -25.54 -17.13
CA VAL A 64 -14.34 -26.32 -17.76
C VAL A 64 -14.78 -26.96 -19.08
N LYS A 65 -16.09 -27.27 -19.28
CA LYS A 65 -16.61 -27.96 -20.45
C LYS A 65 -17.12 -27.00 -21.51
N SER A 66 -17.91 -25.98 -21.10
CA SER A 66 -18.53 -25.04 -22.04
C SER A 66 -17.67 -23.83 -22.36
N GLY A 67 -16.72 -23.46 -21.47
CA GLY A 67 -15.96 -22.22 -21.57
C GLY A 67 -16.77 -20.97 -21.21
N GLU A 68 -18.01 -21.12 -20.73
CA GLU A 68 -18.86 -20.00 -20.35
C GLU A 68 -18.64 -19.59 -18.86
N MET A 69 -18.79 -18.31 -18.58
CA MET A 69 -18.77 -17.83 -17.19
C MET A 69 -20.05 -18.21 -16.47
N ARG A 70 -19.93 -18.70 -15.24
CA ARG A 70 -21.06 -18.99 -14.36
C ARG A 70 -20.72 -18.87 -12.88
N LEU A 71 -21.75 -18.74 -12.07
CA LEU A 71 -21.63 -18.70 -10.61
C LEU A 71 -21.27 -20.08 -10.03
N CYS A 72 -20.49 -20.07 -8.97
CA CYS A 72 -20.27 -21.22 -8.12
C CYS A 72 -21.46 -21.39 -7.15
N GLU A 73 -22.19 -22.49 -7.29
CA GLU A 73 -23.34 -22.80 -6.43
C GLU A 73 -22.98 -23.46 -5.09
N LYS A 74 -21.69 -23.80 -4.88
CA LYS A 74 -21.25 -24.62 -3.75
C LYS A 74 -21.01 -23.83 -2.44
N GLY A 75 -20.76 -22.54 -2.55
CA GLY A 75 -20.44 -21.74 -1.36
C GLY A 75 -20.04 -20.30 -1.71
N TRP A 76 -19.35 -19.66 -0.79
CA TRP A 76 -18.94 -18.26 -0.92
C TRP A 76 -17.62 -18.13 -1.67
N ALA A 77 -17.44 -16.98 -2.31
CA ALA A 77 -16.20 -16.61 -2.96
C ALA A 77 -15.02 -16.56 -1.97
N VAL A 78 -13.84 -16.80 -2.49
CA VAL A 78 -12.57 -16.75 -1.75
C VAL A 78 -11.66 -15.71 -2.40
N ALA A 79 -10.99 -14.92 -1.57
CA ALA A 79 -9.95 -13.99 -2.00
C ALA A 79 -8.62 -14.29 -1.30
N ALA A 80 -7.54 -13.76 -1.86
CA ALA A 80 -6.22 -13.83 -1.27
C ALA A 80 -5.73 -12.46 -0.78
N PHE A 81 -5.09 -12.44 0.38
CA PHE A 81 -4.12 -11.44 0.74
C PHE A 81 -2.77 -11.83 0.14
N ILE A 82 -2.15 -10.89 -0.56
CA ILE A 82 -0.78 -11.04 -1.05
C ILE A 82 0.16 -10.14 -0.25
N PRO A 83 1.36 -10.66 0.12
CA PRO A 83 2.28 -9.91 0.98
C PRO A 83 2.86 -8.68 0.30
N PRO A 84 3.46 -7.76 1.07
CA PRO A 84 4.14 -6.58 0.53
C PRO A 84 5.10 -6.87 -0.62
N ALA A 85 5.35 -5.88 -1.46
CA ALA A 85 6.14 -5.95 -2.69
C ALA A 85 5.61 -6.90 -3.77
N HIS A 86 4.37 -7.35 -3.63
CA HIS A 86 3.61 -7.99 -4.71
C HIS A 86 2.43 -7.10 -5.09
N THR A 87 2.12 -7.03 -6.39
CA THR A 87 0.95 -6.32 -6.92
C THR A 87 0.05 -7.29 -7.63
N GLY A 88 -1.22 -7.35 -7.20
CA GLY A 88 -2.27 -8.14 -7.83
C GLY A 88 -2.77 -7.48 -9.12
N PHE A 89 -3.04 -8.30 -10.11
CA PHE A 89 -3.56 -7.85 -11.41
C PHE A 89 -5.07 -7.84 -11.47
N TYR A 90 -5.73 -8.67 -10.64
CA TYR A 90 -7.18 -8.81 -10.60
C TYR A 90 -7.66 -8.97 -9.16
N LEU A 91 -8.85 -8.45 -8.89
CA LEU A 91 -9.58 -8.74 -7.67
C LEU A 91 -10.35 -10.05 -7.80
N ALA A 92 -10.84 -10.61 -6.70
CA ALA A 92 -11.74 -11.76 -6.74
C ALA A 92 -13.02 -11.42 -7.48
N ALA A 93 -13.41 -12.27 -8.44
CA ALA A 93 -14.64 -12.12 -9.19
C ALA A 93 -15.80 -12.81 -8.47
N TYR A 94 -16.87 -12.07 -8.23
CA TYR A 94 -18.06 -12.58 -7.54
C TYR A 94 -19.33 -11.81 -7.92
N GLU A 95 -20.46 -12.39 -7.60
CA GLU A 95 -21.76 -11.73 -7.53
C GLU A 95 -22.17 -11.59 -6.06
N SER A 96 -22.57 -10.38 -5.66
CA SER A 96 -23.01 -10.09 -4.30
C SER A 96 -24.48 -10.43 -4.11
N GLU A 97 -24.82 -11.14 -3.03
CA GLU A 97 -26.19 -11.31 -2.59
C GLU A 97 -26.77 -9.97 -2.11
N LYS A 98 -28.08 -9.80 -2.19
CA LYS A 98 -28.76 -8.52 -1.89
C LYS A 98 -28.41 -7.94 -0.52
N ASN A 99 -28.15 -8.80 0.47
CA ASN A 99 -27.85 -8.42 1.85
C ASN A 99 -26.38 -8.71 2.23
N ALA A 100 -25.49 -8.85 1.26
CA ALA A 100 -24.07 -9.06 1.55
C ALA A 100 -23.52 -7.88 2.36
N PRO A 101 -22.80 -8.14 3.46
CA PRO A 101 -22.17 -7.07 4.23
C PRO A 101 -21.07 -6.39 3.40
N VAL A 102 -20.83 -5.11 3.62
CA VAL A 102 -19.66 -4.45 3.04
C VAL A 102 -18.40 -5.10 3.62
N LEU A 103 -17.46 -5.43 2.74
CA LEU A 103 -16.21 -6.08 3.14
C LEU A 103 -15.31 -5.11 3.92
N PRO A 104 -14.59 -5.57 4.94
CA PRO A 104 -13.66 -4.75 5.70
C PRO A 104 -12.51 -4.22 4.82
N LEU A 105 -11.74 -3.26 5.33
CA LEU A 105 -10.54 -2.76 4.64
C LEU A 105 -9.46 -3.84 4.61
N PHE A 106 -9.38 -4.58 3.50
CA PHE A 106 -8.40 -5.64 3.28
C PHE A 106 -8.14 -5.87 1.78
N CYS A 107 -7.08 -6.62 1.43
CA CYS A 107 -6.75 -6.94 0.04
C CYS A 107 -7.60 -8.11 -0.46
N TYR A 108 -8.19 -8.01 -1.65
CA TYR A 108 -9.12 -8.97 -2.24
C TYR A 108 -8.65 -9.50 -3.60
N THR A 109 -7.41 -9.97 -3.68
CA THR A 109 -6.84 -10.52 -4.91
C THR A 109 -7.53 -11.84 -5.28
N ALA A 110 -7.73 -12.07 -6.58
CA ALA A 110 -8.23 -13.35 -7.09
C ALA A 110 -7.32 -14.51 -6.69
N ALA A 111 -7.89 -15.69 -6.50
CA ALA A 111 -7.14 -16.88 -6.10
C ALA A 111 -7.70 -18.13 -6.78
N GLY A 112 -6.84 -19.13 -6.99
CA GLY A 112 -7.21 -20.42 -7.56
C GLY A 112 -6.31 -21.55 -7.05
N TRP A 113 -6.67 -22.80 -7.41
CA TRP A 113 -6.00 -24.02 -7.00
C TRP A 113 -5.47 -24.79 -8.21
N TYR A 114 -4.17 -25.09 -8.20
CA TYR A 114 -3.54 -25.86 -9.24
C TYR A 114 -2.39 -26.73 -8.65
N ASN A 115 -2.36 -28.02 -9.00
CA ASN A 115 -1.28 -28.95 -8.58
C ASN A 115 -0.94 -28.89 -7.08
N ASN A 116 -1.96 -28.98 -6.22
CA ASN A 116 -1.85 -28.94 -4.76
C ASN A 116 -1.25 -27.65 -4.18
N LYS A 117 -1.38 -26.53 -4.91
CA LYS A 117 -0.91 -25.22 -4.50
C LYS A 117 -1.94 -24.13 -4.80
N PHE A 118 -1.88 -23.06 -4.03
CA PHE A 118 -2.66 -21.87 -4.29
C PHE A 118 -1.91 -20.93 -5.24
N PHE A 119 -2.65 -20.31 -6.14
CA PHE A 119 -2.15 -19.34 -7.12
C PHE A 119 -2.92 -18.03 -7.04
N VAL A 120 -2.24 -16.94 -7.37
CA VAL A 120 -2.79 -15.59 -7.45
C VAL A 120 -2.30 -14.90 -8.72
N PRO A 121 -3.11 -14.10 -9.41
CA PRO A 121 -2.65 -13.29 -10.53
C PRO A 121 -1.92 -12.06 -10.01
N ALA A 122 -0.60 -12.12 -9.95
CA ALA A 122 0.22 -11.09 -9.34
C ALA A 122 1.66 -11.10 -9.86
N ILE A 123 2.37 -10.06 -9.51
CA ILE A 123 3.80 -9.91 -9.79
C ILE A 123 4.55 -9.44 -8.54
N ARG A 124 5.77 -9.94 -8.33
CA ARG A 124 6.69 -9.41 -7.32
C ARG A 124 7.44 -8.22 -7.91
N ILE A 125 7.14 -7.00 -7.46
CA ILE A 125 7.71 -5.76 -8.00
C ILE A 125 9.04 -5.36 -7.38
N GLU A 126 9.34 -5.80 -6.17
CA GLU A 126 10.60 -5.51 -5.48
C GLU A 126 11.12 -6.76 -4.76
N LYS A 127 12.39 -7.11 -5.01
CA LYS A 127 13.10 -8.17 -4.27
C LYS A 127 13.85 -7.50 -3.12
N ASP A 128 13.25 -7.48 -1.93
CA ASP A 128 13.84 -6.85 -0.76
C ASP A 128 13.65 -7.73 0.47
N ILE A 129 14.74 -7.95 1.22
CA ILE A 129 14.74 -8.73 2.44
C ILE A 129 13.84 -8.15 3.53
N ARG A 130 13.53 -6.85 3.46
CA ARG A 130 12.66 -6.16 4.43
C ARG A 130 11.24 -6.72 4.50
N GLN A 131 10.82 -7.46 3.49
CA GLN A 131 9.48 -8.04 3.41
C GLN A 131 9.43 -9.53 3.67
N GLU A 132 10.57 -10.20 3.73
CA GLU A 132 10.60 -11.65 3.94
C GLU A 132 9.98 -12.00 5.28
N CYS A 133 8.89 -12.80 5.24
CA CYS A 133 8.12 -13.16 6.44
C CYS A 133 8.96 -13.91 7.46
N SER A 134 9.93 -14.71 7.02
CA SER A 134 10.91 -15.40 7.87
C SER A 134 11.76 -14.44 8.71
N GLY A 135 11.86 -13.18 8.30
CA GLY A 135 12.58 -12.14 9.05
C GLY A 135 11.84 -11.59 10.28
N TYR A 136 10.57 -11.95 10.49
CA TYR A 136 9.72 -11.45 11.57
C TYR A 136 9.54 -12.48 12.69
N ASP A 137 10.63 -12.75 13.43
CA ASP A 137 10.61 -13.62 14.61
C ASP A 137 9.83 -12.97 15.75
N ALA A 138 8.74 -13.60 16.18
CA ALA A 138 7.81 -13.05 17.17
C ALA A 138 8.47 -12.80 18.55
N GLU A 139 9.35 -13.69 19.00
CA GLU A 139 10.03 -13.56 20.29
C GLU A 139 11.08 -12.44 20.26
N LYS A 140 11.81 -12.31 19.17
CA LYS A 140 12.75 -11.19 18.99
C LYS A 140 12.03 -9.84 18.91
N ILE A 141 10.89 -9.78 18.21
CA ILE A 141 10.06 -8.57 18.13
C ILE A 141 9.58 -8.18 19.53
N LYS A 142 9.02 -9.13 20.28
CA LYS A 142 8.54 -8.90 21.65
C LYS A 142 9.65 -8.43 22.56
N THR A 143 10.82 -9.08 22.50
CA THR A 143 12.00 -8.70 23.28
C THR A 143 12.47 -7.29 22.95
N GLY A 144 12.55 -6.96 21.65
CA GLY A 144 12.93 -5.62 21.18
C GLY A 144 11.93 -4.55 21.59
N ALA A 145 10.64 -4.83 21.50
CA ALA A 145 9.58 -3.91 21.95
C ALA A 145 9.68 -3.61 23.45
N ILE A 146 9.87 -4.64 24.29
CA ILE A 146 10.09 -4.47 25.74
C ILE A 146 11.37 -3.68 26.02
N HIS A 147 12.44 -3.92 25.27
CA HIS A 147 13.68 -3.17 25.40
C HIS A 147 13.47 -1.67 25.13
N LEU A 148 12.80 -1.33 24.02
CA LEU A 148 12.51 0.06 23.67
C LEU A 148 11.61 0.75 24.71
N LEU A 149 10.58 0.09 25.23
CA LEU A 149 9.71 0.62 26.28
C LEU A 149 10.50 0.90 27.58
N LYS A 150 11.51 0.10 27.90
CA LYS A 150 12.37 0.32 29.07
C LYS A 150 13.41 1.42 28.81
N ALA A 151 13.94 1.53 27.59
CA ALA A 151 14.90 2.55 27.22
C ALA A 151 14.27 3.96 27.17
N TYR A 152 12.99 4.04 26.80
CA TYR A 152 12.26 5.30 26.63
C TYR A 152 10.94 5.32 27.43
N PRO A 153 11.00 5.22 28.78
CA PRO A 153 9.80 4.96 29.60
C PRO A 153 8.80 6.13 29.61
N HIS A 154 9.23 7.32 29.26
CA HIS A 154 8.40 8.53 29.25
C HIS A 154 8.07 9.00 27.83
N ASN A 155 8.58 8.35 26.79
CA ASN A 155 8.33 8.71 25.41
C ASN A 155 6.98 8.16 24.93
N ARG A 156 6.02 9.05 24.69
CA ARG A 156 4.66 8.68 24.27
C ARG A 156 4.64 8.02 22.89
N LEU A 157 5.53 8.44 21.97
CA LEU A 157 5.64 7.84 20.64
C LEU A 157 6.15 6.40 20.70
N VAL A 158 7.20 6.14 21.47
CA VAL A 158 7.72 4.77 21.63
C VAL A 158 6.66 3.88 22.27
N ASN A 159 5.92 4.41 23.26
CA ASN A 159 4.81 3.69 23.87
C ASN A 159 3.72 3.32 22.82
N HIS A 160 3.26 4.29 22.03
CA HIS A 160 2.29 4.07 20.97
C HIS A 160 2.81 3.08 19.90
N LEU A 161 4.05 3.24 19.46
CA LEU A 161 4.64 2.37 18.43
C LEU A 161 4.78 0.92 18.90
N MET A 162 5.19 0.70 20.16
CA MET A 162 5.43 -0.65 20.64
C MET A 162 4.15 -1.35 21.08
N ASN A 163 3.31 -0.70 21.86
CA ASN A 163 2.09 -1.36 22.36
C ASN A 163 1.00 -1.46 21.28
N ASN A 164 0.75 -0.40 20.51
CA ASN A 164 -0.32 -0.41 19.51
C ASN A 164 0.20 -0.94 18.17
N CYS A 165 1.13 -0.21 17.52
CA CYS A 165 1.51 -0.54 16.14
C CYS A 165 2.25 -1.87 16.04
N CYS A 166 3.20 -2.16 16.95
CA CYS A 166 4.02 -3.36 16.91
C CYS A 166 3.28 -4.59 17.41
N MET A 167 2.78 -4.53 18.67
CA MET A 167 2.28 -5.69 19.37
C MET A 167 0.79 -5.97 19.09
N THR A 168 -0.03 -4.94 18.84
CA THR A 168 -1.47 -5.11 18.58
C THR A 168 -1.76 -5.20 17.08
N TYR A 169 -1.31 -4.23 16.29
CA TYR A 169 -1.62 -4.16 14.84
C TYR A 169 -0.61 -4.86 13.95
N HIS A 170 0.48 -5.35 14.53
CA HIS A 170 1.54 -6.06 13.80
C HIS A 170 2.12 -5.28 12.61
N CYS A 171 2.19 -3.96 12.71
CA CYS A 171 2.73 -3.08 11.68
C CYS A 171 4.17 -3.44 11.32
N PRO A 172 4.49 -3.75 10.05
CA PRO A 172 5.83 -4.14 9.66
C PRO A 172 6.91 -3.08 9.96
N ALA A 173 6.59 -1.79 9.83
CA ALA A 173 7.53 -0.71 10.14
C ALA A 173 7.84 -0.69 11.65
N ALA A 174 6.82 -0.78 12.52
CA ALA A 174 7.02 -0.82 13.97
C ALA A 174 7.76 -2.10 14.42
N ARG A 175 7.50 -3.25 13.76
CA ARG A 175 8.25 -4.50 14.00
C ARG A 175 9.72 -4.37 13.56
N ASN A 176 10.00 -3.73 12.44
CA ASN A 176 11.38 -3.45 12.01
C ASN A 176 12.09 -2.55 13.01
N PHE A 177 11.43 -1.53 13.53
CA PHE A 177 11.98 -0.69 14.58
C PHE A 177 12.27 -1.49 15.87
N ALA A 178 11.35 -2.35 16.32
CA ALA A 178 11.58 -3.25 17.46
C ALA A 178 12.77 -4.21 17.24
N LEU A 179 13.03 -4.60 16.01
CA LEU A 179 14.18 -5.43 15.62
C LEU A 179 15.48 -4.61 15.42
N GLY A 180 15.46 -3.30 15.61
CA GLY A 180 16.62 -2.43 15.43
C GLY A 180 17.11 -2.34 13.99
N ARG A 181 16.21 -2.39 13.00
CA ARG A 181 16.59 -2.45 11.57
C ARG A 181 15.74 -1.53 10.69
N TRP A 182 16.37 -0.99 9.67
CA TRP A 182 15.84 -0.21 8.56
C TRP A 182 14.94 0.96 8.95
N GLU A 183 13.62 0.80 8.84
CA GLU A 183 12.67 1.90 8.97
C GLU A 183 12.12 2.04 10.39
N CYS A 184 12.26 3.26 10.93
CA CYS A 184 11.63 3.70 12.16
C CYS A 184 10.43 4.58 11.82
N PRO A 185 9.20 4.18 12.13
CA PRO A 185 8.00 4.98 11.89
C PRO A 185 7.89 6.10 12.92
N VAL A 186 7.50 7.30 12.48
CA VAL A 186 7.35 8.49 13.32
C VAL A 186 5.98 9.12 13.08
N PRO A 187 4.91 8.62 13.71
CA PRO A 187 3.59 9.24 13.61
C PRO A 187 3.55 10.55 14.41
N VAL A 188 2.95 11.61 13.82
CA VAL A 188 2.99 12.95 14.42
C VAL A 188 1.63 13.65 14.48
N SER A 189 0.66 13.26 13.66
CA SER A 189 -0.57 14.02 13.51
C SER A 189 -1.83 13.27 13.94
N PRO A 190 -2.57 13.76 14.92
CA PRO A 190 -3.91 13.26 15.24
C PRO A 190 -4.99 13.73 14.26
N ALA A 191 -4.72 14.78 13.46
CA ALA A 191 -5.66 15.40 12.55
C ALA A 191 -5.33 15.12 11.08
N CYS A 192 -6.34 15.21 10.21
CA CYS A 192 -6.17 15.07 8.76
C CYS A 192 -7.02 16.12 8.04
N ASN A 193 -6.52 16.62 6.91
CA ASN A 193 -7.26 17.50 6.01
C ASN A 193 -7.82 16.77 4.78
N ALA A 194 -8.00 15.46 4.89
CA ALA A 194 -8.70 14.63 3.92
C ALA A 194 -9.66 13.68 4.65
N ASN A 195 -10.72 13.28 3.94
CA ASN A 195 -11.72 12.32 4.44
C ASN A 195 -11.81 11.13 3.49
N CYS A 196 -10.70 10.39 3.39
CA CYS A 196 -10.53 9.31 2.41
C CYS A 196 -11.53 8.18 2.65
N ILE A 197 -12.14 7.67 1.55
CA ILE A 197 -13.08 6.55 1.58
C ILE A 197 -12.47 5.32 2.29
N GLY A 198 -11.20 5.01 2.02
CA GLY A 198 -10.49 3.85 2.60
C GLY A 198 -9.51 4.21 3.73
N CYS A 199 -9.83 5.21 4.56
CA CYS A 199 -8.95 5.57 5.67
C CYS A 199 -8.87 4.44 6.69
N ILE A 200 -7.65 3.96 6.99
CA ILE A 200 -7.43 2.83 7.88
C ILE A 200 -7.37 3.22 9.36
N SER A 201 -7.27 4.52 9.67
CA SER A 201 -7.14 5.00 11.06
C SER A 201 -8.33 5.83 11.56
N LEU A 202 -9.23 6.25 10.68
CA LEU A 202 -10.44 6.98 11.08
C LEU A 202 -11.53 6.84 10.02
N GLN A 203 -12.57 6.09 10.36
CA GLN A 203 -13.82 6.02 9.60
C GLN A 203 -14.94 6.66 10.40
N PRO A 204 -15.86 7.41 9.74
CA PRO A 204 -17.07 7.90 10.40
C PRO A 204 -17.94 6.74 10.90
N ASP A 205 -18.61 6.94 12.04
CA ASP A 205 -19.48 5.90 12.65
C ASP A 205 -20.68 5.52 11.75
N GLU A 206 -21.08 6.43 10.84
CA GLU A 206 -22.18 6.22 9.88
C GLU A 206 -21.78 5.33 8.68
N GLU A 207 -20.48 5.14 8.46
CA GLU A 207 -20.00 4.29 7.34
C GLU A 207 -19.97 2.81 7.78
N PRO A 208 -20.27 1.88 6.85
CA PRO A 208 -20.30 0.45 7.18
C PRO A 208 -18.91 -0.17 7.36
N ILE A 209 -17.85 0.60 7.16
CA ILE A 209 -16.47 0.17 7.27
C ILE A 209 -15.87 0.65 8.58
N VAL A 210 -15.20 -0.25 9.29
CA VAL A 210 -14.51 0.05 10.56
C VAL A 210 -13.03 0.30 10.29
N SER A 211 -12.44 1.27 11.03
CA SER A 211 -10.99 1.51 11.01
C SER A 211 -10.23 0.25 11.45
N THR A 212 -9.15 -0.07 10.76
CA THR A 212 -8.33 -1.26 11.07
C THR A 212 -7.32 -1.03 12.18
N GLN A 213 -7.12 0.23 12.58
CA GLN A 213 -6.21 0.63 13.65
C GLN A 213 -6.61 1.98 14.23
N ASP A 214 -6.21 2.25 15.48
CA ASP A 214 -6.47 3.52 16.13
C ASP A 214 -5.53 4.61 15.61
N ARG A 215 -6.10 5.80 15.43
CA ARG A 215 -5.34 6.99 15.10
C ARG A 215 -4.62 7.53 16.35
N LEU A 216 -3.39 8.02 16.16
CA LEU A 216 -2.65 8.77 17.17
C LEU A 216 -3.54 9.86 17.79
N SER A 217 -3.62 9.93 19.12
CA SER A 217 -4.53 10.83 19.84
C SER A 217 -3.84 12.07 20.42
N PHE A 218 -2.52 12.22 20.25
CA PHE A 218 -1.74 13.33 20.78
C PHE A 218 -0.81 13.93 19.72
N LYS A 219 -0.34 15.14 19.96
CA LYS A 219 0.72 15.79 19.19
C LYS A 219 2.03 15.55 19.90
N PRO A 220 3.04 14.88 19.28
CA PRO A 220 4.36 14.74 19.88
C PRO A 220 5.12 16.06 19.82
N THR A 221 6.16 16.20 20.64
CA THR A 221 7.12 17.28 20.56
C THR A 221 8.32 16.90 19.69
N ALA A 222 9.11 17.87 19.25
CA ALA A 222 10.34 17.62 18.50
C ALA A 222 11.35 16.80 19.35
N GLU A 223 11.42 17.07 20.65
CA GLU A 223 12.29 16.34 21.57
C GLU A 223 11.91 14.86 21.67
N GLU A 224 10.60 14.54 21.79
CA GLU A 224 10.13 13.16 21.78
C GLU A 224 10.52 12.42 20.49
N ILE A 225 10.50 13.11 19.35
CA ILE A 225 10.92 12.53 18.05
C ILE A 225 12.43 12.28 18.04
N VAL A 226 13.23 13.27 18.43
CA VAL A 226 14.70 13.22 18.39
C VAL A 226 15.23 12.12 19.30
N GLU A 227 14.63 11.95 20.48
CA GLU A 227 15.09 11.05 21.54
C GLU A 227 15.33 9.61 21.05
N PHE A 228 14.46 9.06 20.21
CA PHE A 228 14.59 7.67 19.72
C PHE A 228 15.04 7.56 18.27
N THR A 229 14.87 8.62 17.47
CA THR A 229 15.22 8.58 16.05
C THR A 229 16.72 8.75 15.82
N VAL A 230 17.41 9.57 16.61
CA VAL A 230 18.88 9.72 16.51
C VAL A 230 19.61 8.42 16.80
N PRO A 231 19.36 7.69 17.91
CA PRO A 231 19.95 6.38 18.13
C PRO A 231 19.65 5.37 17.02
N HIS A 232 18.42 5.36 16.49
CA HIS A 232 18.05 4.50 15.35
C HIS A 232 18.88 4.81 14.10
N LEU A 233 19.01 6.09 13.73
CA LEU A 233 19.78 6.51 12.56
C LEU A 233 21.27 6.17 12.69
N GLU A 234 21.80 6.14 13.92
CA GLU A 234 23.21 5.81 14.17
C GLU A 234 23.50 4.31 14.11
N THR A 235 22.54 3.47 14.48
CA THR A 235 22.79 2.05 14.77
C THR A 235 22.14 1.08 13.77
N ALA A 236 21.00 1.42 13.18
CA ALA A 236 20.30 0.52 12.28
C ALA A 236 21.02 0.38 10.93
N PRO A 237 20.96 -0.79 10.27
CA PRO A 237 21.45 -0.95 8.89
C PRO A 237 20.55 -0.18 7.92
N TYR A 238 21.16 0.58 7.00
CA TYR A 238 20.46 1.39 5.99
C TYR A 238 19.28 2.19 6.57
N PRO A 239 19.53 3.01 7.62
CA PRO A 239 18.46 3.54 8.45
C PRO A 239 17.61 4.57 7.73
N ILE A 240 16.30 4.51 8.04
CA ILE A 240 15.28 5.42 7.53
C ILE A 240 14.41 5.83 8.73
N ILE A 241 14.11 7.11 8.86
CA ILE A 241 12.96 7.54 9.67
C ILE A 241 11.86 8.03 8.74
N SER A 242 10.61 7.72 9.07
CA SER A 242 9.49 7.93 8.16
C SER A 242 8.30 8.54 8.89
N PHE A 243 8.03 9.80 8.62
CA PHE A 243 6.80 10.49 9.02
C PHE A 243 5.63 10.03 8.13
N GLY A 244 4.40 10.18 8.61
CA GLY A 244 3.22 9.79 7.84
C GLY A 244 2.98 8.28 7.86
N GLN A 245 2.41 7.80 8.96
CA GLN A 245 2.12 6.39 9.16
C GLN A 245 0.63 6.10 9.04
N GLY A 246 0.27 4.83 8.82
CA GLY A 246 -1.14 4.42 8.75
C GLY A 246 -1.93 4.70 10.02
N CYS A 247 -1.26 4.79 11.18
CA CYS A 247 -1.87 5.06 12.49
C CYS A 247 -1.97 6.56 12.83
N GLU A 248 -1.91 7.44 11.86
CA GLU A 248 -2.02 8.89 12.07
C GLU A 248 -2.89 9.56 11.02
N GLY A 249 -3.08 10.87 11.15
CA GLY A 249 -3.68 11.73 10.14
C GLY A 249 -2.67 12.21 9.09
N GLU A 250 -2.76 13.50 8.71
CA GLU A 250 -1.85 14.10 7.73
C GLU A 250 -0.65 14.74 8.42
N PRO A 251 0.59 14.25 8.18
CA PRO A 251 1.78 14.78 8.85
C PRO A 251 2.09 16.24 8.50
N LEU A 252 1.74 16.74 7.31
CA LEU A 252 1.97 18.14 6.95
C LEU A 252 1.19 19.12 7.84
N LEU A 253 0.16 18.69 8.55
CA LEU A 253 -0.51 19.53 9.57
C LEU A 253 0.37 19.75 10.82
N MET A 254 1.47 19.02 10.92
CA MET A 254 2.48 19.11 11.99
C MET A 254 3.87 19.46 11.43
N TRP A 255 3.91 20.12 10.26
CA TRP A 255 5.16 20.36 9.53
C TRP A 255 6.19 21.18 10.35
N GLU A 256 5.76 22.08 11.22
CA GLU A 256 6.65 22.87 12.06
C GLU A 256 7.39 21.97 13.06
N THR A 257 6.66 21.08 13.74
CA THR A 257 7.26 20.08 14.64
C THR A 257 8.20 19.14 13.90
N ILE A 258 7.82 18.69 12.70
CA ILE A 258 8.67 17.84 11.84
C ILE A 258 9.93 18.58 11.43
N ARG A 259 9.82 19.84 10.97
CA ARG A 259 10.95 20.70 10.62
C ARG A 259 11.95 20.84 11.79
N ASP A 260 11.44 21.18 12.95
CA ASP A 260 12.27 21.41 14.14
C ASP A 260 12.96 20.11 14.58
N ALA A 261 12.26 18.97 14.52
CA ALA A 261 12.85 17.66 14.75
C ALA A 261 13.94 17.32 13.71
N ILE A 262 13.70 17.57 12.42
CA ILE A 262 14.70 17.33 11.35
C ILE A 262 15.95 18.17 11.60
N ILE A 263 15.79 19.47 11.88
CA ILE A 263 16.91 20.37 12.17
C ILE A 263 17.72 19.84 13.35
N GLU A 264 17.06 19.44 14.43
CA GLU A 264 17.74 18.92 15.61
C GLU A 264 18.43 17.58 15.35
N ILE A 265 17.75 16.63 14.67
CA ILE A 265 18.35 15.35 14.25
C ILE A 265 19.65 15.59 13.46
N ARG A 266 19.63 16.53 12.50
CA ARG A 266 20.80 16.80 11.62
C ARG A 266 21.96 17.50 12.32
N LYS A 267 21.76 18.06 13.53
CA LYS A 267 22.85 18.48 14.39
C LYS A 267 23.59 17.29 15.03
N HIS A 268 22.89 16.20 15.29
CA HIS A 268 23.44 15.01 15.93
C HIS A 268 23.98 13.99 14.92
N THR A 269 23.33 13.81 13.78
CA THR A 269 23.73 12.80 12.79
C THR A 269 23.40 13.20 11.35
N GLN A 270 24.30 12.83 10.42
CA GLN A 270 24.08 12.95 8.98
C GLN A 270 23.73 11.59 8.34
N LYS A 271 23.65 10.51 9.14
CA LYS A 271 23.31 9.16 8.65
C LYS A 271 21.81 9.03 8.34
N GLY A 272 21.52 8.06 7.51
CA GLY A 272 20.17 7.65 7.15
C GLY A 272 19.35 8.67 6.38
N SER A 273 18.22 8.21 5.87
CA SER A 273 17.26 9.05 5.15
C SER A 273 16.08 9.45 6.03
N ILE A 274 15.56 10.64 5.75
CA ILE A 274 14.33 11.17 6.36
C ILE A 274 13.27 11.21 5.27
N ASN A 275 12.20 10.48 5.47
CA ASN A 275 11.08 10.35 4.55
C ASN A 275 9.80 10.93 5.14
N ILE A 276 8.90 11.41 4.27
CA ILE A 276 7.52 11.72 4.62
C ILE A 276 6.54 11.04 3.66
N ASN A 277 5.56 10.31 4.23
CA ASN A 277 4.39 9.81 3.50
C ASN A 277 3.25 10.78 3.79
N THR A 278 2.63 11.36 2.76
CA THR A 278 1.70 12.47 2.91
C THR A 278 0.68 12.49 1.79
N ASN A 279 -0.39 13.25 1.95
CA ASN A 279 -1.26 13.62 0.84
C ASN A 279 -0.68 14.74 -0.04
N GLY A 280 0.46 15.35 0.36
CA GLY A 280 1.13 16.39 -0.41
C GLY A 280 0.41 17.73 -0.45
N SER A 281 -0.47 18.01 0.49
CA SER A 281 -1.44 19.11 0.47
C SER A 281 -0.87 20.52 0.69
N ASP A 282 0.34 20.65 1.24
CA ASP A 282 0.95 21.98 1.49
C ASP A 282 2.36 22.07 0.90
N PRO A 283 2.49 22.59 -0.34
CA PRO A 283 3.79 22.79 -0.98
C PRO A 283 4.76 23.70 -0.20
N ARG A 284 4.26 24.65 0.57
CA ARG A 284 5.10 25.55 1.39
C ARG A 284 5.72 24.79 2.55
N ALA A 285 4.91 23.96 3.21
CA ALA A 285 5.40 23.06 4.27
C ALA A 285 6.45 22.08 3.71
N VAL A 286 6.17 21.46 2.56
CA VAL A 286 7.12 20.56 1.89
C VAL A 286 8.45 21.26 1.57
N LYS A 287 8.40 22.51 1.09
CA LYS A 287 9.61 23.32 0.85
C LYS A 287 10.41 23.52 2.13
N ALA A 288 9.76 23.93 3.22
CA ALA A 288 10.43 24.13 4.51
C ALA A 288 11.06 22.84 5.06
N LEU A 289 10.40 21.68 4.85
CA LEU A 289 10.97 20.38 5.22
C LEU A 289 12.19 20.01 4.36
N CYS A 290 12.18 20.31 3.06
CA CYS A 290 13.35 20.12 2.20
C CYS A 290 14.54 20.98 2.65
N GLU A 291 14.29 22.26 2.99
CA GLU A 291 15.31 23.17 3.54
C GLU A 291 15.87 22.69 4.87
N ALA A 292 15.07 21.98 5.67
CA ALA A 292 15.52 21.38 6.93
C ALA A 292 16.31 20.08 6.76
N GLY A 293 16.23 19.41 5.58
CA GLY A 293 16.98 18.16 5.31
C GLY A 293 16.14 16.93 5.05
N LEU A 294 14.87 17.08 4.63
CA LEU A 294 14.04 15.99 4.11
C LEU A 294 14.69 15.37 2.86
N ASN A 295 14.75 14.04 2.79
CA ASN A 295 15.42 13.33 1.70
C ASN A 295 14.45 12.71 0.70
N SER A 296 13.26 12.34 1.13
CA SER A 296 12.27 11.70 0.25
C SER A 296 10.83 12.04 0.64
N ILE A 297 9.97 12.04 -0.37
CA ILE A 297 8.53 12.16 -0.22
C ILE A 297 7.83 11.00 -0.90
N ARG A 298 6.77 10.48 -0.29
CA ARG A 298 5.84 9.54 -0.89
C ARG A 298 4.43 10.08 -0.79
N VAL A 299 3.88 10.48 -1.91
CA VAL A 299 2.54 11.05 -1.98
C VAL A 299 1.50 9.98 -2.25
N SER A 300 0.46 9.94 -1.43
CA SER A 300 -0.65 9.00 -1.59
C SER A 300 -1.56 9.44 -2.74
N THR A 301 -1.85 8.51 -3.68
CA THR A 301 -2.81 8.77 -4.75
C THR A 301 -3.50 7.48 -5.20
N ASN A 302 -4.81 7.56 -5.51
CA ASN A 302 -5.56 6.47 -6.12
C ASN A 302 -5.65 6.62 -7.64
N SER A 303 -5.34 7.78 -8.18
CA SER A 303 -5.39 8.10 -9.60
C SER A 303 -4.56 9.36 -9.89
N ALA A 304 -4.00 9.45 -11.09
CA ALA A 304 -3.39 10.67 -11.62
C ALA A 304 -4.44 11.63 -12.26
N ARG A 305 -5.71 11.25 -12.23
CA ARG A 305 -6.85 12.01 -12.74
C ARG A 305 -7.58 12.70 -11.59
N ARG A 306 -7.70 14.03 -11.66
CA ARG A 306 -8.35 14.86 -10.63
C ARG A 306 -9.78 14.37 -10.33
N GLU A 307 -10.55 14.04 -11.36
CA GLU A 307 -11.95 13.61 -11.26
C GLU A 307 -12.12 12.25 -10.54
N ILE A 308 -11.06 11.45 -10.44
CA ILE A 308 -11.03 10.20 -9.67
C ILE A 308 -10.43 10.41 -8.28
N TYR A 309 -9.43 11.29 -8.17
CA TYR A 309 -8.77 11.61 -6.92
C TYR A 309 -9.70 12.30 -5.92
N MET A 310 -10.40 13.36 -6.36
CA MET A 310 -11.21 14.19 -5.49
C MET A 310 -12.35 13.44 -4.77
N PRO A 311 -13.14 12.59 -5.44
CA PRO A 311 -14.18 11.80 -4.76
C PRO A 311 -13.64 10.82 -3.73
N TYR A 312 -12.43 10.31 -3.92
CA TYR A 312 -11.81 9.35 -3.00
C TYR A 312 -11.20 10.04 -1.77
N TYR A 313 -10.34 11.04 -1.97
CA TYR A 313 -9.65 11.72 -0.87
C TYR A 313 -10.51 12.75 -0.14
N ARG A 314 -11.50 13.34 -0.82
CA ARG A 314 -12.39 14.37 -0.26
C ARG A 314 -11.60 15.44 0.47
N PRO A 315 -10.68 16.13 -0.22
CA PRO A 315 -9.75 17.07 0.40
C PRO A 315 -10.48 18.27 1.02
N ASN A 316 -9.93 18.76 2.12
CA ASN A 316 -10.35 19.97 2.78
C ASN A 316 -9.19 20.98 2.75
N ASN A 317 -9.41 22.12 2.09
CA ASN A 317 -8.45 23.21 1.95
C ASN A 317 -7.17 22.88 1.16
N TYR A 318 -7.21 21.93 0.20
CA TYR A 318 -6.15 21.72 -0.79
C TYR A 318 -6.72 21.17 -2.09
N GLU A 319 -5.94 21.30 -3.17
CA GLU A 319 -6.32 20.86 -4.51
C GLU A 319 -5.35 19.78 -5.05
N PHE A 320 -5.75 19.11 -6.12
CA PHE A 320 -4.90 18.10 -6.77
C PHE A 320 -3.58 18.68 -7.29
N GLU A 321 -3.57 19.95 -7.66
CA GLU A 321 -2.41 20.70 -8.14
C GLU A 321 -1.34 20.89 -7.05
N ASP A 322 -1.72 20.98 -5.80
CA ASP A 322 -0.80 21.10 -4.65
C ASP A 322 0.08 19.85 -4.52
N ILE A 323 -0.49 18.68 -4.83
CA ILE A 323 0.24 17.40 -4.83
C ILE A 323 1.35 17.41 -5.88
N ILE A 324 1.03 17.88 -7.08
CA ILE A 324 1.99 18.00 -8.18
C ILE A 324 3.11 18.96 -7.81
N GLU A 325 2.77 20.09 -7.21
CA GLU A 325 3.75 21.09 -6.80
C GLU A 325 4.65 20.58 -5.67
N SER A 326 4.10 19.84 -4.70
CA SER A 326 4.86 19.20 -3.63
C SER A 326 5.91 18.22 -4.18
N LEU A 327 5.55 17.39 -5.16
CA LEU A 327 6.49 16.48 -5.84
C LEU A 327 7.59 17.25 -6.59
N LYS A 328 7.25 18.33 -7.30
CA LYS A 328 8.23 19.17 -8.01
C LYS A 328 9.23 19.82 -7.06
N ILE A 329 8.74 20.32 -5.91
CA ILE A 329 9.60 20.94 -4.90
C ILE A 329 10.65 19.95 -4.43
N VAL A 330 10.25 18.74 -4.00
CA VAL A 330 11.22 17.74 -3.53
C VAL A 330 12.21 17.37 -4.64
N ASN A 331 11.75 17.22 -5.88
CA ASN A 331 12.63 16.94 -7.01
C ASN A 331 13.63 18.10 -7.26
N HIS A 332 13.17 19.36 -7.15
CA HIS A 332 14.03 20.55 -7.27
C HIS A 332 15.14 20.57 -6.23
N TYR A 333 14.87 20.13 -4.99
CA TYR A 333 15.87 19.99 -3.92
C TYR A 333 16.73 18.73 -4.06
N GLY A 334 16.60 17.96 -5.15
CA GLY A 334 17.37 16.73 -5.40
C GLY A 334 16.89 15.52 -4.58
N GLY A 335 15.78 15.65 -3.86
CA GLY A 335 15.18 14.58 -3.06
C GLY A 335 14.57 13.46 -3.92
N TRP A 336 14.21 12.36 -3.28
CA TRP A 336 13.53 11.23 -3.91
C TRP A 336 12.02 11.44 -3.90
N THR A 337 11.41 11.37 -5.08
CA THR A 337 9.96 11.52 -5.26
C THR A 337 9.31 10.20 -5.60
N SER A 338 8.25 9.84 -4.87
CA SER A 338 7.46 8.66 -5.14
C SER A 338 5.97 8.90 -4.92
N ILE A 339 5.15 8.08 -5.56
CA ILE A 339 3.72 8.00 -5.28
C ILE A 339 3.37 6.63 -4.69
N ASN A 340 2.48 6.64 -3.71
CA ASN A 340 1.80 5.44 -3.21
C ASN A 340 0.52 5.27 -4.03
N TYR A 341 0.63 4.51 -5.14
CA TYR A 341 -0.38 4.42 -6.17
C TYR A 341 -1.33 3.25 -5.90
N PHE A 342 -2.58 3.58 -5.61
CA PHE A 342 -3.60 2.63 -5.20
C PHE A 342 -4.23 1.96 -6.41
N VAL A 343 -3.86 0.71 -6.67
CA VAL A 343 -4.17 -0.02 -7.90
C VAL A 343 -5.54 -0.66 -7.84
N PHE A 344 -6.49 -0.15 -8.62
CA PHE A 344 -7.78 -0.76 -8.83
C PHE A 344 -7.87 -1.31 -10.27
N PRO A 345 -7.75 -2.64 -10.47
CA PRO A 345 -7.88 -3.26 -11.80
C PRO A 345 -9.21 -2.91 -12.46
N GLY A 346 -9.16 -2.50 -13.72
CA GLY A 346 -10.33 -2.02 -14.46
C GLY A 346 -10.55 -0.51 -14.40
N MET A 347 -9.71 0.24 -13.67
CA MET A 347 -9.72 1.69 -13.66
C MET A 347 -8.28 2.25 -13.80
N THR A 348 -7.37 1.75 -12.97
CA THR A 348 -5.95 2.14 -12.97
C THR A 348 -5.29 1.85 -14.32
N ASP A 349 -5.69 0.80 -15.00
CA ASP A 349 -5.20 0.32 -16.28
C ASP A 349 -6.01 0.81 -17.50
N SER A 350 -6.84 1.84 -17.32
CA SER A 350 -7.51 2.50 -18.45
C SER A 350 -6.53 3.38 -19.25
N MET A 351 -6.78 3.57 -20.54
CA MET A 351 -5.97 4.45 -21.40
C MET A 351 -5.92 5.89 -20.85
N ALA A 352 -7.03 6.40 -20.32
CA ALA A 352 -7.11 7.73 -19.74
C ALA A 352 -6.21 7.87 -18.51
N GLU A 353 -6.15 6.86 -17.66
CA GLU A 353 -5.28 6.84 -16.49
C GLU A 353 -3.81 6.72 -16.89
N TYR A 354 -3.48 5.86 -17.86
CA TYR A 354 -2.14 5.74 -18.41
C TYR A 354 -1.60 7.08 -18.91
N GLU A 355 -2.38 7.81 -19.72
CA GLU A 355 -2.01 9.14 -20.19
C GLU A 355 -1.85 10.17 -19.06
N ALA A 356 -2.68 10.09 -18.03
CA ALA A 356 -2.57 10.96 -16.86
C ALA A 356 -1.31 10.68 -16.05
N VAL A 357 -0.97 9.41 -15.82
CA VAL A 357 0.26 8.98 -15.13
C VAL A 357 1.50 9.41 -15.91
N ARG A 358 1.51 9.24 -17.24
CA ARG A 358 2.61 9.73 -18.11
C ARG A 358 2.85 11.23 -17.94
N LYS A 359 1.76 12.02 -17.94
CA LYS A 359 1.83 13.47 -17.72
C LYS A 359 2.37 13.81 -16.33
N LEU A 360 1.91 13.08 -15.30
CA LEU A 360 2.38 13.25 -13.93
C LEU A 360 3.88 12.98 -13.82
N ILE A 361 4.36 11.86 -14.36
CA ILE A 361 5.80 11.50 -14.37
C ILE A 361 6.62 12.60 -15.01
N LYS A 362 6.26 13.05 -16.23
CA LYS A 362 6.98 14.10 -16.97
C LYS A 362 6.97 15.44 -16.24
N LYS A 363 5.83 15.80 -15.63
CA LYS A 363 5.64 17.10 -14.96
C LYS A 363 6.40 17.20 -13.64
N THR A 364 6.56 16.09 -12.92
CA THR A 364 7.11 16.06 -11.56
C THR A 364 8.53 15.53 -11.48
N GLY A 365 9.02 14.86 -12.52
CA GLY A 365 10.28 14.13 -12.45
C GLY A 365 10.21 12.98 -11.42
N LEU A 366 9.06 12.29 -11.38
CA LEU A 366 8.80 11.19 -10.46
C LEU A 366 9.87 10.10 -10.59
N LYS A 367 10.40 9.62 -9.47
CA LYS A 367 11.47 8.62 -9.44
C LYS A 367 10.97 7.21 -9.15
N MET A 368 9.81 7.06 -8.49
CA MET A 368 9.28 5.74 -8.17
C MET A 368 7.74 5.73 -8.11
N ILE A 369 7.15 4.64 -8.57
CA ILE A 369 5.75 4.28 -8.31
C ILE A 369 5.75 3.08 -7.36
N GLN A 370 5.08 3.23 -6.22
CA GLN A 370 4.70 2.12 -5.38
C GLN A 370 3.32 1.63 -5.80
N TRP A 371 3.26 0.45 -6.41
CA TRP A 371 2.03 -0.19 -6.85
C TRP A 371 1.35 -0.88 -5.67
N ARG A 372 0.42 -0.17 -5.04
CA ARG A 372 -0.23 -0.66 -3.82
C ARG A 372 -1.53 -1.36 -4.15
N ASN A 373 -1.68 -2.58 -3.64
CA ASN A 373 -2.91 -3.35 -3.80
C ASN A 373 -4.13 -2.62 -3.26
N PHE A 374 -5.23 -2.73 -3.99
CA PHE A 374 -6.54 -2.27 -3.57
C PHE A 374 -6.98 -3.00 -2.29
N ASN A 375 -7.53 -2.26 -1.32
CA ASN A 375 -7.87 -2.79 -0.01
C ASN A 375 -9.22 -2.31 0.51
N ILE A 376 -10.18 -2.13 -0.36
CA ILE A 376 -11.54 -1.69 -0.05
C ILE A 376 -12.51 -2.68 -0.71
N ASP A 377 -13.75 -2.77 -0.22
CA ASP A 377 -14.82 -3.46 -0.95
C ASP A 377 -15.01 -2.82 -2.33
N PRO A 378 -14.82 -3.57 -3.44
CA PRO A 378 -14.88 -3.00 -4.78
C PRO A 378 -16.24 -2.40 -5.13
N ASP A 379 -17.34 -3.05 -4.75
CA ASP A 379 -18.69 -2.58 -5.04
C ASP A 379 -18.98 -1.27 -4.32
N TRP A 380 -18.64 -1.24 -3.03
CA TRP A 380 -18.80 -0.05 -2.21
C TRP A 380 -17.93 1.11 -2.70
N TYR A 381 -16.69 0.85 -3.07
CA TYR A 381 -15.75 1.85 -3.60
C TYR A 381 -16.28 2.49 -4.88
N LEU A 382 -16.63 1.68 -5.88
CA LEU A 382 -17.14 2.17 -7.17
C LEU A 382 -18.43 2.99 -7.00
N GLY A 383 -19.31 2.53 -6.10
CA GLY A 383 -20.53 3.28 -5.75
C GLY A 383 -20.22 4.63 -5.08
N LYS A 384 -19.23 4.69 -4.19
CA LYS A 384 -18.84 5.92 -3.48
C LYS A 384 -18.14 6.95 -4.36
N ILE A 385 -17.31 6.51 -5.32
CA ILE A 385 -16.65 7.43 -6.27
C ILE A 385 -17.54 7.79 -7.48
N GLY A 386 -18.70 7.14 -7.61
CA GLY A 386 -19.69 7.46 -8.64
C GLY A 386 -19.31 7.01 -10.06
N ILE A 387 -18.51 5.95 -10.20
CA ILE A 387 -18.10 5.40 -11.50
C ILE A 387 -19.03 4.24 -11.87
N ALA A 388 -19.84 4.45 -12.91
CA ALA A 388 -20.73 3.41 -13.44
C ALA A 388 -20.05 2.54 -14.51
N ASP A 389 -19.08 3.10 -15.26
CA ASP A 389 -18.34 2.42 -16.31
C ASP A 389 -16.88 2.79 -16.23
N THR A 390 -16.02 1.81 -16.18
CA THR A 390 -14.56 2.00 -16.13
C THR A 390 -13.92 2.06 -17.52
N GLY A 391 -14.69 1.78 -18.57
CA GLY A 391 -14.23 1.75 -19.95
C GLY A 391 -13.32 0.57 -20.29
N ALA A 392 -12.77 0.57 -21.50
CA ALA A 392 -11.82 -0.45 -21.93
C ALA A 392 -10.49 -0.30 -21.20
N CYS A 393 -10.03 -1.37 -20.58
CA CYS A 393 -8.79 -1.44 -19.84
C CYS A 393 -7.78 -2.37 -20.50
N MET A 394 -6.51 -2.04 -20.41
CA MET A 394 -5.43 -2.79 -21.05
C MET A 394 -4.87 -3.92 -20.15
N GLY A 395 -5.22 -3.93 -18.87
CA GLY A 395 -4.63 -4.80 -17.85
C GLY A 395 -3.44 -4.14 -17.14
N ILE A 396 -3.35 -4.38 -15.83
CA ILE A 396 -2.31 -3.78 -14.95
C ILE A 396 -0.91 -4.16 -15.45
N LYS A 397 -0.68 -5.41 -15.83
CA LYS A 397 0.61 -5.90 -16.34
C LYS A 397 1.05 -5.11 -17.58
N GLN A 398 0.16 -4.93 -18.55
CA GLN A 398 0.46 -4.19 -19.77
C GLN A 398 0.71 -2.70 -19.48
N MET A 399 -0.06 -2.06 -18.60
CA MET A 399 0.20 -0.68 -18.18
C MET A 399 1.58 -0.52 -17.55
N MET A 400 1.96 -1.45 -16.66
CA MET A 400 3.29 -1.44 -16.05
C MET A 400 4.41 -1.58 -17.10
N GLN A 401 4.24 -2.44 -18.10
CA GLN A 401 5.19 -2.62 -19.20
C GLN A 401 5.35 -1.33 -20.02
N LEU A 402 4.25 -0.73 -20.45
CA LEU A 402 4.26 0.51 -21.24
C LEU A 402 4.92 1.68 -20.48
N ILE A 403 4.66 1.80 -19.17
CA ILE A 403 5.30 2.83 -18.33
C ILE A 403 6.82 2.59 -18.26
N ARG A 404 7.27 1.33 -18.11
CA ARG A 404 8.71 1.01 -18.09
C ARG A 404 9.42 1.28 -19.42
N GLU A 405 8.76 0.94 -20.52
CA GLU A 405 9.30 1.18 -21.86
C GLU A 405 9.48 2.69 -22.12
N GLU A 406 8.51 3.51 -21.69
CA GLU A 406 8.61 4.97 -21.89
C GLU A 406 9.52 5.66 -20.86
N PHE A 407 9.61 5.13 -19.64
CA PHE A 407 10.35 5.70 -18.51
C PHE A 407 11.30 4.68 -17.87
N PRO A 408 12.38 4.27 -18.53
CA PRO A 408 13.27 3.20 -18.05
C PRO A 408 13.97 3.52 -16.74
N GLU A 409 14.13 4.82 -16.40
CA GLU A 409 14.72 5.25 -15.12
C GLU A 409 13.73 5.25 -13.95
N LEU A 410 12.41 5.18 -14.23
CA LEU A 410 11.38 5.13 -13.20
C LEU A 410 11.42 3.79 -12.50
N LYS A 411 11.55 3.81 -11.17
CA LYS A 411 11.56 2.59 -10.38
C LYS A 411 10.15 2.16 -10.00
N PHE A 412 9.91 0.85 -9.99
CA PHE A 412 8.74 0.25 -9.37
C PHE A 412 9.20 -0.36 -8.06
N GLY A 413 8.58 0.00 -6.95
CA GLY A 413 9.02 -0.42 -5.65
C GLY A 413 7.91 -0.43 -4.61
N TYR A 414 8.29 -0.75 -3.39
CA TYR A 414 7.36 -0.82 -2.27
C TYR A 414 7.86 -0.03 -1.05
N PHE A 415 9.18 0.07 -0.86
CA PHE A 415 9.79 0.63 0.34
C PHE A 415 10.31 2.05 0.14
N ASN A 416 10.36 2.81 1.23
CA ASN A 416 11.04 4.09 1.25
C ASN A 416 12.56 3.87 1.02
N PRO A 417 13.23 4.76 0.26
CA PRO A 417 14.64 4.57 -0.08
C PRO A 417 15.55 4.94 1.10
N SER A 418 16.58 4.13 1.32
CA SER A 418 17.73 4.55 2.16
C SER A 418 18.59 5.58 1.42
N MET A 419 19.53 6.23 2.13
CA MET A 419 20.46 7.20 1.51
C MET A 419 21.33 6.55 0.44
N GLU A 420 21.69 5.29 0.60
CA GLU A 420 22.48 4.53 -0.38
C GLU A 420 21.69 4.37 -1.70
N ARG A 421 20.40 4.05 -1.60
CA ARG A 421 19.51 3.98 -2.79
C ARG A 421 19.32 5.34 -3.45
N ILE A 422 19.11 6.40 -2.66
CA ILE A 422 18.96 7.77 -3.18
C ILE A 422 20.22 8.21 -3.97
N LYS A 423 21.40 7.84 -3.49
CA LYS A 423 22.69 8.16 -4.10
C LYS A 423 23.09 7.21 -5.25
N GLY A 424 22.27 6.20 -5.56
CA GLY A 424 22.55 5.22 -6.60
C GLY A 424 23.65 4.21 -6.26
N ASN A 425 24.02 4.07 -4.97
CA ASN A 425 25.08 3.18 -4.50
C ASN A 425 24.57 1.76 -4.19
N PHE A 426 23.34 1.44 -4.53
CA PHE A 426 22.73 0.13 -4.34
C PHE A 426 22.40 -0.45 -5.71
N GLU A 427 22.92 -1.63 -6.02
CA GLU A 427 22.42 -2.40 -7.16
C GLU A 427 20.92 -2.65 -6.95
N SER A 428 20.15 -2.33 -7.98
CA SER A 428 18.70 -2.33 -7.88
C SER A 428 18.18 -3.76 -7.66
N ASP A 429 17.67 -4.04 -6.47
CA ASP A 429 16.80 -5.19 -6.21
C ASP A 429 15.42 -5.04 -6.89
N PHE A 430 15.26 -4.01 -7.72
CA PHE A 430 14.08 -3.82 -8.56
C PHE A 430 14.07 -4.92 -9.63
N ALA A 431 13.04 -5.74 -9.61
CA ALA A 431 12.91 -6.81 -10.58
C ALA A 431 12.97 -6.25 -12.01
N HIS A 432 13.91 -6.74 -12.79
CA HIS A 432 13.86 -6.65 -14.25
C HIS A 432 12.91 -7.76 -14.72
N TYR A 433 11.77 -7.40 -15.26
CA TYR A 433 10.79 -8.33 -15.85
C TYR A 433 10.84 -8.26 -17.36
#